data_9b77a618ea7ea6fd8de447c1e409da07
#
_entry.id   9b77a618ea7ea6fd8de447c1e409da07
#
_cell.length_a   1.000
_cell.length_b   1.000
_cell.length_c   1.000
_cell.angle_alpha   90.00
_cell.angle_beta   90.00
_cell.angle_gamma   90.00
#
_symmetry.space_group_name_H-M   'P 1'
#
loop_
_entity.id
_entity.type
_entity.pdbx_description
1 polymer ?
#
loop_
_entity_poly.entity_id
_entity_poly.type
_entity_poly.pdbx_seq_one_letter_code
_entity_poly.pdbx_strand_id
1 'polypeptide(L)'
;RKYDVPLEYTRYNELDDSEKKNPGLLVTSTTSASGKKPDSVVRDLRERGAKVARVSGWCAFAKWALRGVDAGFPISDHADFSSTMKFIEECNPKQVYTVHGSTKELAKQVEKQLGISAQPLPKYGEVALETFN
;
A
#
# COMPACT_ATOMS: atom_id res chain seq x y z
N ARG A 1 -8.04 -15.11 1.33
CA ARG A 1 -8.78 -15.23 2.60
C ARG A 1 -9.73 -14.06 2.68
N LYS A 2 -11.06 -14.34 2.64
CA LYS A 2 -12.04 -13.34 3.03
C LYS A 2 -11.91 -13.16 4.53
N TYR A 3 -11.57 -11.97 4.94
CA TYR A 3 -11.72 -11.57 6.33
C TYR A 3 -13.22 -11.31 6.51
N ASP A 4 -13.90 -12.13 7.34
CA ASP A 4 -15.29 -11.90 7.75
C ASP A 4 -15.34 -10.74 8.76
N VAL A 5 -15.02 -9.54 8.27
CA VAL A 5 -15.31 -8.31 9.00
C VAL A 5 -16.58 -7.76 8.39
N PRO A 6 -17.70 -7.76 9.11
CA PRO A 6 -18.93 -7.15 8.64
C PRO A 6 -18.69 -5.63 8.54
N LEU A 7 -18.49 -5.15 7.32
CA LEU A 7 -18.39 -3.73 7.03
C LEU A 7 -19.74 -3.26 6.51
N GLU A 8 -20.47 -2.52 7.32
CA GLU A 8 -21.63 -1.77 6.86
C GLU A 8 -21.15 -0.44 6.27
N TYR A 9 -21.38 -0.26 4.99
CA TYR A 9 -21.09 1.00 4.30
C TYR A 9 -22.12 1.26 3.20
N THR A 10 -22.33 2.51 2.91
CA THR A 10 -23.11 2.96 1.75
C THR A 10 -22.18 3.64 0.75
N ARG A 11 -22.38 3.41 -0.53
CA ARG A 11 -21.62 4.12 -1.56
C ARG A 11 -22.05 5.58 -1.59
N TYR A 12 -21.10 6.50 -1.74
CA TYR A 12 -21.38 7.93 -1.73
C TYR A 12 -22.45 8.37 -2.76
N ASN A 13 -22.48 7.73 -3.93
CA ASN A 13 -23.49 8.01 -4.97
C ASN A 13 -24.91 7.50 -4.64
N GLU A 14 -25.02 6.59 -3.69
CA GLU A 14 -26.30 6.01 -3.20
C GLU A 14 -26.91 6.82 -2.06
N LEU A 15 -26.15 7.75 -1.46
CA LEU A 15 -26.60 8.64 -0.42
C LEU A 15 -27.61 9.68 -0.97
N ASP A 16 -28.55 10.09 -0.14
CA ASP A 16 -29.42 11.22 -0.45
C ASP A 16 -28.68 12.56 -0.30
N ASP A 17 -29.34 13.66 -0.68
CA ASP A 17 -28.72 14.99 -0.64
C ASP A 17 -28.44 15.50 0.77
N SER A 18 -29.20 15.07 1.77
CA SER A 18 -28.96 15.42 3.17
C SER A 18 -27.77 14.66 3.76
N GLU A 19 -27.67 13.38 3.46
CA GLU A 19 -26.54 12.51 3.85
C GLU A 19 -25.24 12.93 3.18
N LYS A 20 -25.27 13.32 1.88
CA LYS A 20 -24.10 13.87 1.17
C LYS A 20 -23.56 15.15 1.77
N LYS A 21 -24.40 15.94 2.42
CA LYS A 21 -23.96 17.15 3.12
C LYS A 21 -23.11 16.87 4.35
N ASN A 22 -23.37 15.74 5.04
CA ASN A 22 -22.61 15.34 6.22
C ASN A 22 -22.49 13.81 6.28
N PRO A 23 -21.63 13.19 5.46
CA PRO A 23 -21.49 11.75 5.36
C PRO A 23 -20.84 11.09 6.59
N GLY A 24 -20.47 11.86 7.62
CA GLY A 24 -19.73 11.36 8.76
C GLY A 24 -18.30 10.98 8.41
N LEU A 25 -18.07 9.80 7.84
CA LEU A 25 -16.78 9.31 7.37
C LEU A 25 -16.85 8.92 5.89
N LEU A 26 -16.02 9.55 5.07
CA LEU A 26 -15.82 9.17 3.67
C LEU A 26 -14.47 8.45 3.50
N VAL A 27 -14.51 7.20 3.03
CA VAL A 27 -13.32 6.44 2.64
C VAL A 27 -13.13 6.53 1.14
N THR A 28 -11.96 6.96 0.69
CA THR A 28 -11.64 7.14 -0.73
C THR A 28 -10.17 6.85 -1.03
N SER A 29 -9.83 6.75 -2.31
CA SER A 29 -8.43 6.55 -2.71
C SER A 29 -7.55 7.76 -2.40
N THR A 30 -6.25 7.54 -2.23
CA THR A 30 -5.27 8.59 -1.99
C THR A 30 -5.24 9.65 -3.09
N THR A 31 -5.38 9.25 -4.35
CA THR A 31 -5.40 10.17 -5.51
C THR A 31 -6.60 11.09 -5.49
N SER A 32 -7.76 10.56 -5.12
CA SER A 32 -8.98 11.37 -4.99
C SER A 32 -8.92 12.34 -3.82
N ALA A 33 -8.31 11.94 -2.71
CA ALA A 33 -8.31 12.75 -1.48
C ALA A 33 -7.24 13.85 -1.44
N SER A 34 -6.04 13.61 -1.98
CA SER A 34 -4.88 14.50 -1.76
C SER A 34 -3.95 14.65 -2.97
N GLY A 35 -4.38 14.24 -4.15
CA GLY A 35 -3.65 14.44 -5.41
C GLY A 35 -3.54 15.92 -5.81
N LYS A 36 -2.81 16.21 -6.90
CA LYS A 36 -2.71 17.58 -7.45
C LYS A 36 -4.07 18.21 -7.79
N LYS A 37 -5.07 17.38 -8.07
CA LYS A 37 -6.46 17.78 -8.30
C LYS A 37 -7.35 16.84 -7.47
N PRO A 38 -7.63 17.17 -6.20
CA PRO A 38 -8.57 16.40 -5.40
C PRO A 38 -9.93 16.32 -6.09
N ASP A 39 -10.62 15.21 -5.88
CA ASP A 39 -12.00 15.03 -6.33
C ASP A 39 -12.88 16.18 -5.84
N SER A 40 -13.87 16.57 -6.66
CA SER A 40 -14.77 17.67 -6.34
C SER A 40 -15.52 17.47 -5.03
N VAL A 41 -15.90 16.22 -4.73
CA VAL A 41 -16.56 15.83 -3.48
C VAL A 41 -15.65 16.10 -2.27
N VAL A 42 -14.39 15.66 -2.35
CA VAL A 42 -13.43 15.88 -1.27
C VAL A 42 -13.13 17.36 -1.06
N ARG A 43 -13.04 18.11 -2.14
CA ARG A 43 -12.82 19.55 -2.07
C ARG A 43 -13.98 20.26 -1.39
N ASP A 44 -15.22 19.99 -1.81
CA ASP A 44 -16.43 20.55 -1.21
C ASP A 44 -16.56 20.20 0.29
N LEU A 45 -16.28 18.95 0.65
CA LEU A 45 -16.28 18.54 2.06
C LEU A 45 -15.21 19.29 2.88
N ARG A 46 -14.02 19.52 2.30
CA ARG A 46 -12.97 20.32 2.95
C ARG A 46 -13.36 21.77 3.14
N GLU A 47 -13.97 22.40 2.15
CA GLU A 47 -14.49 23.77 2.25
C GLU A 47 -15.52 23.90 3.37
N ARG A 48 -16.24 22.82 3.67
CA ARG A 48 -17.17 22.71 4.80
C ARG A 48 -16.53 22.27 6.13
N GLY A 49 -15.20 22.18 6.19
CA GLY A 49 -14.43 21.90 7.41
C GLY A 49 -14.07 20.44 7.63
N ALA A 50 -14.32 19.53 6.70
CA ALA A 50 -13.91 18.15 6.82
C ALA A 50 -12.38 18.01 6.92
N LYS A 51 -11.92 17.12 7.78
CA LYS A 51 -10.51 16.76 7.94
C LYS A 51 -10.18 15.58 7.08
N VAL A 52 -8.98 15.56 6.53
CA VAL A 52 -8.47 14.46 5.70
C VAL A 52 -7.37 13.71 6.45
N ALA A 53 -7.56 12.41 6.62
CA ALA A 53 -6.54 11.54 7.15
C ALA A 53 -6.06 10.56 6.07
N ARG A 54 -4.77 10.22 6.11
CA ARG A 54 -4.18 9.17 5.26
C ARG A 54 -3.80 7.97 6.11
N VAL A 55 -4.20 6.79 5.63
CA VAL A 55 -3.76 5.51 6.18
C VAL A 55 -2.79 4.89 5.17
N SER A 56 -1.52 4.77 5.55
CA SER A 56 -0.48 4.19 4.69
C SER A 56 0.79 3.95 5.49
N GLY A 57 1.49 2.84 5.25
CA GLY A 57 2.81 2.58 5.83
C GLY A 57 3.82 3.69 5.57
N TRP A 58 3.71 4.44 4.47
CA TRP A 58 4.56 5.60 4.17
C TRP A 58 4.44 6.74 5.17
N CYS A 59 3.35 6.82 5.92
CA CYS A 59 3.17 7.87 6.94
C CYS A 59 4.19 7.76 8.09
N ALA A 60 4.84 6.61 8.27
CA ALA A 60 5.85 6.39 9.30
C ALA A 60 7.15 7.16 9.04
N PHE A 61 7.55 7.36 7.79
CA PHE A 61 8.88 7.84 7.45
C PHE A 61 8.96 8.80 6.24
N ALA A 62 7.88 8.92 5.47
CA ALA A 62 7.89 9.73 4.25
C ALA A 62 7.12 11.04 4.42
N LYS A 63 7.81 12.16 4.59
CA LYS A 63 7.19 13.50 4.75
C LYS A 63 6.22 13.85 3.62
N TRP A 64 6.45 13.36 2.39
CA TRP A 64 5.53 13.59 1.26
C TRP A 64 4.18 12.92 1.47
N ALA A 65 4.13 11.81 2.23
CA ALA A 65 2.88 11.10 2.53
C ALA A 65 1.93 11.93 3.41
N LEU A 66 2.44 12.93 4.10
CA LEU A 66 1.67 13.83 4.96
C LEU A 66 1.28 15.14 4.25
N ARG A 67 1.65 15.32 2.98
CA ARG A 67 1.28 16.53 2.24
C ARG A 67 -0.19 16.51 1.88
N GLY A 68 -0.88 17.61 2.15
CA GLY A 68 -2.28 17.80 1.80
C GLY A 68 -3.25 16.95 2.64
N VAL A 69 -2.83 16.47 3.80
CA VAL A 69 -3.69 15.78 4.77
C VAL A 69 -3.50 16.38 6.15
N ASP A 70 -4.51 16.27 6.99
CA ASP A 70 -4.51 16.81 8.36
C ASP A 70 -3.88 15.82 9.35
N ALA A 71 -3.95 14.52 9.05
CA ALA A 71 -3.34 13.45 9.85
C ALA A 71 -2.85 12.28 8.98
N GLY A 72 -1.88 11.52 9.49
CA GLY A 72 -1.39 10.30 8.85
C GLY A 72 -1.28 9.16 9.86
N PHE A 73 -1.77 7.99 9.48
CA PHE A 73 -1.71 6.77 10.28
C PHE A 73 -0.81 5.75 9.59
N PRO A 74 0.29 5.32 10.22
CA PRO A 74 1.27 4.40 9.63
C PRO A 74 0.79 2.95 9.70
N ILE A 75 -0.29 2.65 9.01
CA ILE A 75 -0.87 1.31 8.91
C ILE A 75 -0.62 0.79 7.50
N SER A 76 -0.18 -0.45 7.38
CA SER A 76 0.07 -1.15 6.12
C SER A 76 -0.47 -2.58 6.19
N ASP A 77 -1.01 -3.05 5.09
CA ASP A 77 -1.40 -4.45 4.87
C ASP A 77 -0.29 -5.27 4.19
N HIS A 78 0.84 -4.62 3.86
CA HIS A 78 2.01 -5.33 3.35
C HIS A 78 2.67 -6.15 4.45
N ALA A 79 3.15 -7.34 4.09
CA ALA A 79 3.97 -8.14 5.00
C ALA A 79 5.22 -7.35 5.42
N ASP A 80 5.57 -7.42 6.70
CA ASP A 80 6.82 -6.89 7.19
C ASP A 80 8.01 -7.76 6.78
N PHE A 81 9.21 -7.31 7.08
CA PHE A 81 10.44 -8.02 6.73
C PHE A 81 10.47 -9.42 7.37
N SER A 82 10.11 -9.54 8.64
CA SER A 82 10.13 -10.81 9.37
C SER A 82 9.15 -11.82 8.78
N SER A 83 7.92 -11.38 8.48
CA SER A 83 6.90 -12.21 7.85
C SER A 83 7.31 -12.64 6.44
N THR A 84 7.96 -11.76 5.68
CA THR A 84 8.48 -12.07 4.35
C THR A 84 9.59 -13.12 4.42
N MET A 85 10.54 -12.98 5.33
CA MET A 85 11.63 -13.93 5.52
C MET A 85 11.11 -15.31 5.94
N LYS A 86 10.18 -15.34 6.91
CA LYS A 86 9.53 -16.59 7.34
C LYS A 86 8.78 -17.27 6.20
N PHE A 87 8.05 -16.52 5.39
CA PHE A 87 7.37 -17.08 4.22
C PHE A 87 8.33 -17.71 3.22
N ILE A 88 9.47 -17.05 2.93
CA ILE A 88 10.49 -17.60 2.03
C ILE A 88 11.10 -18.88 2.61
N GLU A 89 11.41 -18.89 3.90
CA GLU A 89 11.93 -20.06 4.60
C GLU A 89 10.95 -21.24 4.54
N GLU A 90 9.67 -21.01 4.83
CA GLU A 90 8.62 -22.05 4.78
C GLU A 90 8.39 -22.59 3.37
N CYS A 91 8.50 -21.73 2.33
CA CYS A 91 8.41 -22.14 0.93
C CYS A 91 9.64 -22.94 0.46
N ASN A 92 10.79 -22.74 1.08
CA ASN A 92 12.07 -23.35 0.75
C ASN A 92 12.36 -23.40 -0.77
N PRO A 93 12.34 -22.27 -1.48
CA PRO A 93 12.52 -22.24 -2.93
C PRO A 93 14.00 -22.45 -3.28
N LYS A 94 14.25 -22.93 -4.51
CA LYS A 94 15.63 -23.03 -5.04
C LYS A 94 16.24 -21.66 -5.29
N GLN A 95 15.43 -20.67 -5.65
CA GLN A 95 15.84 -19.31 -5.97
C GLN A 95 14.73 -18.31 -5.68
N VAL A 96 15.12 -17.10 -5.25
CA VAL A 96 14.22 -15.98 -4.99
C VAL A 96 14.53 -14.81 -5.92
N TYR A 97 13.51 -14.28 -6.57
CA TYR A 97 13.59 -13.02 -7.32
C TYR A 97 12.84 -11.92 -6.57
N THR A 98 13.52 -10.82 -6.30
CA THR A 98 12.93 -9.69 -5.59
C THR A 98 12.51 -8.59 -6.55
N VAL A 99 11.29 -8.06 -6.36
CA VAL A 99 10.69 -6.99 -7.17
C VAL A 99 10.11 -5.91 -6.28
N HIS A 100 10.15 -4.68 -6.74
CA HIS A 100 9.68 -3.50 -6.01
C HIS A 100 10.41 -3.21 -4.69
N GLY A 101 10.41 -1.96 -4.28
CA GLY A 101 11.03 -1.54 -3.03
C GLY A 101 12.55 -1.76 -2.98
N SER A 102 13.06 -2.20 -1.83
CA SER A 102 14.49 -2.42 -1.57
C SER A 102 14.96 -3.80 -2.05
N THR A 103 14.81 -4.08 -3.34
CA THR A 103 15.05 -5.40 -3.95
C THR A 103 16.45 -5.96 -3.66
N LYS A 104 17.50 -5.14 -3.82
CA LYS A 104 18.89 -5.56 -3.59
C LYS A 104 19.13 -5.93 -2.14
N GLU A 105 18.58 -5.14 -1.21
CA GLU A 105 18.76 -5.39 0.21
C GLU A 105 18.02 -6.65 0.65
N LEU A 106 16.77 -6.82 0.20
CA LEU A 106 16.01 -8.05 0.50
C LEU A 106 16.71 -9.29 -0.05
N ALA A 107 17.18 -9.29 -1.30
CA ALA A 107 17.92 -10.41 -1.88
C ALA A 107 19.15 -10.76 -1.04
N LYS A 108 19.95 -9.76 -0.68
CA LYS A 108 21.13 -9.96 0.18
C LYS A 108 20.78 -10.56 1.55
N GLN A 109 19.68 -10.14 2.16
CA GLN A 109 19.25 -10.69 3.43
C GLN A 109 18.74 -12.13 3.32
N VAL A 110 18.05 -12.48 2.24
CA VAL A 110 17.64 -13.86 1.94
C VAL A 110 18.87 -14.77 1.82
N GLU A 111 19.86 -14.38 1.05
CA GLU A 111 21.10 -15.15 0.91
C GLU A 111 21.83 -15.29 2.25
N LYS A 112 21.97 -14.21 2.99
CA LYS A 112 22.71 -14.17 4.25
C LYS A 112 22.05 -14.99 5.36
N GLN A 113 20.73 -14.91 5.50
CA GLN A 113 20.01 -15.49 6.63
C GLN A 113 19.47 -16.90 6.34
N LEU A 114 19.05 -17.15 5.10
CA LEU A 114 18.43 -18.41 4.71
C LEU A 114 19.32 -19.31 3.85
N GLY A 115 20.44 -18.78 3.32
CA GLY A 115 21.32 -19.54 2.42
C GLY A 115 20.67 -19.84 1.06
N ILE A 116 19.56 -19.21 0.73
CA ILE A 116 18.82 -19.40 -0.51
C ILE A 116 19.32 -18.38 -1.53
N SER A 117 19.64 -18.82 -2.75
CA SER A 117 20.04 -17.90 -3.84
C SER A 117 18.97 -16.86 -4.09
N ALA A 118 19.35 -15.57 -4.10
CA ALA A 118 18.40 -14.48 -4.28
C ALA A 118 19.00 -13.34 -5.07
N GLN A 119 18.21 -12.76 -5.99
CA GLN A 119 18.64 -11.60 -6.77
C GLN A 119 17.45 -10.71 -7.17
N PRO A 120 17.69 -9.42 -7.39
CA PRO A 120 16.69 -8.57 -8.02
C PRO A 120 16.28 -9.11 -9.37
N LEU A 121 14.97 -9.10 -9.67
CA LEU A 121 14.52 -9.45 -11.01
C LEU A 121 15.08 -8.43 -12.01
N PRO A 122 15.76 -8.87 -13.09
CA PRO A 122 16.24 -7.98 -14.13
C PRO A 122 15.09 -7.16 -14.74
N LYS A 123 15.37 -5.95 -15.17
CA LYS A 123 14.38 -5.13 -15.89
C LYS A 123 14.02 -5.83 -17.21
N TYR A 124 12.80 -5.59 -17.68
CA TYR A 124 12.27 -6.16 -18.91
C TYR A 124 13.31 -6.14 -20.05
N GLY A 125 13.58 -7.31 -20.65
CA GLY A 125 14.52 -7.48 -21.76
C GLY A 125 15.89 -8.08 -21.42
N GLU A 126 16.23 -8.23 -20.13
CA GLU A 126 17.56 -8.73 -19.70
C GLU A 126 17.54 -10.20 -19.17
N VAL A 127 16.39 -10.85 -19.19
CA VAL A 127 16.28 -12.26 -18.76
C VAL A 127 16.38 -13.16 -19.98
N ALA A 128 17.54 -13.78 -20.18
CA ALA A 128 17.64 -14.92 -21.09
C ALA A 128 16.87 -16.09 -20.49
N LEU A 129 16.06 -16.77 -21.32
CA LEU A 129 15.26 -17.95 -20.93
C LEU A 129 16.09 -19.11 -20.34
N GLU A 130 17.41 -19.08 -20.52
CA GLU A 130 18.38 -20.03 -19.96
C GLU A 130 18.50 -20.00 -18.44
N THR A 131 17.94 -18.98 -17.78
CA THR A 131 18.02 -18.81 -16.34
C THR A 131 16.98 -19.64 -15.57
N PHE A 132 16.09 -20.36 -16.27
CA PHE A 132 14.96 -21.08 -15.68
C PHE A 132 15.09 -22.64 -15.78
N ASN A 133 16.25 -23.17 -16.12
CA ASN A 133 16.52 -24.62 -16.15
C ASN A 133 17.05 -25.16 -14.83
#